data_44e411641d6aed062912bcfa4bd24f9e
#
_entry.id   44e411641d6aed062912bcfa4bd24f9e
#
_cell.length_a   1.000
_cell.length_b   1.000
_cell.length_c   1.000
_cell.angle_alpha   90.00
_cell.angle_beta   90.00
_cell.angle_gamma   90.00
#
_symmetry.space_group_name_H-M   'P 1'
#
loop_
_entity.id
_entity.type
_entity.pdbx_description
1 polymer ?
#
loop_
_entity_poly.entity_id
_entity_poly.type
_entity_poly.pdbx_seq_one_letter_code
_entity_poly.pdbx_strand_id
1 'polypeptide(L)'
;GDVYKRQIYDIPGIPVCTGDELTESLLKQIEPFGAGMHLGEEITVVRPEGDEFYVETDAGKQFSCKAVVIAAGVGSFQPRALRATGIDEIAVKATHYRVQNPKQFENQNLLILGGGDSALDWVVELAHSAKHITLVHRRDEYRAVDATVAAMRKLEADGQVTTIENAKVTEIKGDADNLKSAVVSNKAKETIEVEADQILIFFGLAPKLGPIAEWGLDINRKTINVDTEHFETSTPGIYAIGDINHYPGKKKLILCGFHEAALAAFAIKQRIEPDKKIHVQYTTTSPIMHERLGVKEDEE
;
A
#
# COMPACT_ATOMS: atom_id res chain seq x y z
N GLY A 1 -0.99 -10.59 4.63
CA GLY A 1 -0.56 -11.49 3.64
C GLY A 1 0.57 -10.90 2.86
N ASP A 2 1.41 -11.70 2.43
CA ASP A 2 2.62 -11.31 1.74
C ASP A 2 2.32 -10.59 0.42
N VAL A 3 1.93 -9.32 0.52
CA VAL A 3 2.01 -8.40 -0.63
C VAL A 3 3.41 -8.49 -1.24
N TYR A 4 4.42 -8.76 -0.42
CA TYR A 4 5.81 -8.95 -0.82
C TYR A 4 6.09 -10.23 -1.60
N LYS A 5 5.28 -11.28 -1.45
CA LYS A 5 5.43 -12.52 -2.23
C LYS A 5 4.61 -12.52 -3.52
N ARG A 6 3.75 -11.52 -3.75
CA ARG A 6 3.05 -11.40 -5.03
C ARG A 6 4.05 -11.06 -6.10
N GLN A 7 4.10 -11.90 -7.10
CA GLN A 7 4.95 -11.71 -8.26
C GLN A 7 4.37 -10.61 -9.16
N ILE A 8 5.25 -9.75 -9.65
CA ILE A 8 4.97 -8.66 -10.58
C ILE A 8 5.40 -9.14 -11.97
N TYR A 9 4.53 -9.00 -12.97
CA TYR A 9 4.74 -9.49 -14.33
C TYR A 9 4.65 -8.41 -15.40
N ASP A 10 4.28 -7.19 -15.02
CA ASP A 10 3.91 -6.10 -15.94
C ASP A 10 4.95 -4.99 -16.01
N ILE A 11 6.21 -5.30 -15.70
CA ILE A 11 7.34 -4.38 -15.86
C ILE A 11 8.15 -4.81 -17.08
N PRO A 12 8.22 -3.97 -18.15
CA PRO A 12 9.02 -4.28 -19.33
C PRO A 12 10.48 -4.55 -18.98
N GLY A 13 11.03 -5.64 -19.51
CA GLY A 13 12.40 -6.07 -19.25
C GLY A 13 12.60 -6.89 -17.95
N ILE A 14 11.59 -7.01 -17.11
CA ILE A 14 11.60 -7.85 -15.91
C ILE A 14 10.47 -8.88 -16.04
N PRO A 15 10.78 -10.13 -16.47
CA PRO A 15 9.74 -11.14 -16.69
C PRO A 15 8.91 -11.46 -15.47
N VAL A 16 9.54 -11.48 -14.30
CA VAL A 16 8.90 -11.70 -13.00
C VAL A 16 9.81 -11.20 -11.89
N CYS A 17 9.25 -10.55 -10.89
CA CYS A 17 9.92 -10.23 -9.64
C CYS A 17 8.91 -10.10 -8.50
N THR A 18 9.36 -10.18 -7.26
CA THR A 18 8.58 -9.79 -6.09
C THR A 18 8.67 -8.26 -5.86
N GLY A 19 7.82 -7.73 -5.00
CA GLY A 19 7.90 -6.32 -4.58
C GLY A 19 9.23 -5.98 -3.89
N ASP A 20 9.75 -6.90 -3.08
CA ASP A 20 11.03 -6.72 -2.39
C ASP A 20 12.20 -6.71 -3.38
N GLU A 21 12.28 -7.67 -4.29
CA GLU A 21 13.31 -7.73 -5.33
C GLU A 21 13.33 -6.49 -6.21
N LEU A 22 12.14 -5.97 -6.57
CA LEU A 22 12.04 -4.71 -7.32
C LEU A 22 12.56 -3.53 -6.48
N THR A 23 12.16 -3.46 -5.21
CA THR A 23 12.59 -2.37 -4.31
C THR A 23 14.09 -2.39 -4.09
N GLU A 24 14.68 -3.55 -3.82
CA GLU A 24 16.13 -3.71 -3.68
C GLU A 24 16.88 -3.29 -4.95
N SER A 25 16.37 -3.68 -6.12
CA SER A 25 16.96 -3.31 -7.40
C SER A 25 16.92 -1.80 -7.64
N LEU A 26 15.79 -1.14 -7.32
CA LEU A 26 15.65 0.31 -7.45
C LEU A 26 16.53 1.06 -6.43
N LEU A 27 16.64 0.59 -5.19
CA LEU A 27 17.54 1.18 -4.19
C LEU A 27 18.99 1.09 -4.64
N LYS A 28 19.43 -0.06 -5.15
CA LYS A 28 20.75 -0.24 -5.71
C LYS A 28 21.00 0.69 -6.89
N GLN A 29 19.99 0.94 -7.73
CA GLN A 29 20.10 1.83 -8.89
C GLN A 29 20.32 3.29 -8.48
N ILE A 30 19.76 3.76 -7.36
CA ILE A 30 19.90 5.14 -6.90
C ILE A 30 21.08 5.35 -5.96
N GLU A 31 21.67 4.30 -5.40
CA GLU A 31 22.80 4.36 -4.45
C GLU A 31 23.96 5.27 -4.92
N PRO A 32 24.43 5.20 -6.19
CA PRO A 32 25.54 6.04 -6.67
C PRO A 32 25.23 7.54 -6.67
N PHE A 33 23.97 7.94 -6.51
CA PHE A 33 23.55 9.35 -6.52
C PHE A 33 23.49 9.97 -5.13
N GLY A 34 23.70 9.18 -4.06
CA GLY A 34 23.78 9.68 -2.69
C GLY A 34 22.51 10.37 -2.18
N ALA A 35 21.34 9.92 -2.64
CA ALA A 35 20.07 10.49 -2.18
C ALA A 35 19.86 10.24 -0.68
N GLY A 36 19.54 11.29 0.08
CA GLY A 36 19.18 11.16 1.50
C GLY A 36 17.83 10.46 1.67
N MET A 37 17.74 9.56 2.63
CA MET A 37 16.51 8.84 2.96
C MET A 37 16.14 9.07 4.43
N HIS A 38 14.87 9.40 4.67
CA HIS A 38 14.30 9.59 6.01
C HIS A 38 13.12 8.64 6.16
N LEU A 39 13.40 7.44 6.69
CA LEU A 39 12.40 6.38 6.85
C LEU A 39 11.69 6.49 8.20
N GLY A 40 10.43 6.07 8.23
CA GLY A 40 9.62 6.06 9.45
C GLY A 40 9.11 7.43 9.89
N GLU A 41 9.15 8.43 9.00
CA GLU A 41 8.67 9.79 9.26
C GLU A 41 7.57 10.17 8.26
N GLU A 42 6.55 10.86 8.74
CA GLU A 42 5.47 11.40 7.90
C GLU A 42 5.69 12.89 7.66
N ILE A 43 5.59 13.33 6.40
CA ILE A 43 5.56 14.76 6.08
C ILE A 43 4.18 15.31 6.52
N THR A 44 4.20 16.24 7.47
CA THR A 44 2.98 16.84 8.02
C THR A 44 2.67 18.20 7.42
N VAL A 45 3.71 18.96 7.07
CA VAL A 45 3.58 20.31 6.50
C VAL A 45 4.35 20.41 5.20
N VAL A 46 3.68 20.96 4.18
CA VAL A 46 4.31 21.47 2.95
C VAL A 46 3.67 22.84 2.67
N ARG A 47 4.47 23.88 2.61
CA ARG A 47 3.98 25.22 2.28
C ARG A 47 5.00 25.99 1.47
N PRO A 48 4.56 26.87 0.55
CA PRO A 48 5.46 27.79 -0.15
C PRO A 48 6.14 28.74 0.83
N GLU A 49 7.42 29.03 0.57
CA GLU A 49 8.23 29.98 1.31
C GLU A 49 9.18 30.75 0.35
N GLY A 50 8.67 31.85 -0.21
CA GLY A 50 9.36 32.54 -1.30
C GLY A 50 9.40 31.67 -2.57
N ASP A 51 10.60 31.44 -3.10
CA ASP A 51 10.84 30.61 -4.29
C ASP A 51 11.07 29.11 -3.95
N GLU A 52 10.98 28.77 -2.68
CA GLU A 52 11.21 27.42 -2.16
C GLU A 52 9.96 26.91 -1.42
N PHE A 53 10.07 25.70 -0.90
CA PHE A 53 9.06 25.09 -0.04
C PHE A 53 9.66 24.79 1.31
N TYR A 54 8.94 25.13 2.37
CA TYR A 54 9.16 24.61 3.70
C TYR A 54 8.44 23.27 3.85
N VAL A 55 9.17 22.27 4.34
CA VAL A 55 8.67 20.92 4.57
C VAL A 55 9.00 20.50 5.99
N GLU A 56 8.03 19.92 6.72
CA GLU A 56 8.23 19.45 8.09
C GLU A 56 7.67 18.03 8.26
N THR A 57 8.37 17.23 9.08
CA THR A 57 7.96 15.87 9.46
C THR A 57 7.27 15.85 10.82
N ASP A 58 6.55 14.76 11.11
CA ASP A 58 5.99 14.46 12.44
C ASP A 58 7.05 14.35 13.54
N ALA A 59 8.29 14.04 13.18
CA ALA A 59 9.45 14.05 14.08
C ALA A 59 10.06 15.44 14.29
N GLY A 60 9.51 16.50 13.69
CA GLY A 60 9.97 17.89 13.80
C GLY A 60 11.21 18.20 12.96
N LYS A 61 11.60 17.36 12.02
CA LYS A 61 12.65 17.71 11.05
C LYS A 61 12.09 18.69 10.02
N GLN A 62 12.94 19.63 9.61
CA GLN A 62 12.60 20.71 8.69
C GLN A 62 13.54 20.68 7.48
N PHE A 63 12.97 20.92 6.32
CA PHE A 63 13.70 20.98 5.05
C PHE A 63 13.26 22.20 4.26
N SER A 64 14.18 22.78 3.49
CA SER A 64 13.91 23.72 2.42
C SER A 64 14.23 23.06 1.09
N CYS A 65 13.34 23.17 0.11
CA CYS A 65 13.51 22.57 -1.20
C CYS A 65 12.87 23.40 -2.32
N LYS A 66 13.37 23.28 -3.53
CA LYS A 66 12.87 24.01 -4.71
C LYS A 66 11.70 23.35 -5.40
N ALA A 67 11.47 22.08 -5.14
CA ALA A 67 10.35 21.31 -5.68
C ALA A 67 10.00 20.16 -4.74
N VAL A 68 8.73 19.78 -4.75
CA VAL A 68 8.20 18.62 -3.99
C VAL A 68 7.60 17.62 -4.96
N VAL A 69 7.95 16.35 -4.84
CA VAL A 69 7.32 15.26 -5.60
C VAL A 69 6.56 14.35 -4.64
N ILE A 70 5.26 14.28 -4.83
CA ILE A 70 4.38 13.42 -4.05
C ILE A 70 4.24 12.07 -4.76
N ALA A 71 4.84 11.02 -4.20
CA ALA A 71 4.79 9.64 -4.69
C ALA A 71 4.13 8.72 -3.66
N ALA A 72 3.07 9.19 -3.01
CA ALA A 72 2.44 8.57 -1.84
C ALA A 72 1.55 7.35 -2.18
N GLY A 73 1.60 6.82 -3.39
CA GLY A 73 0.80 5.69 -3.82
C GLY A 73 -0.71 5.97 -3.69
N VAL A 74 -1.43 5.17 -2.94
CA VAL A 74 -2.86 5.41 -2.67
C VAL A 74 -3.11 6.18 -1.38
N GLY A 75 -2.08 6.86 -0.85
CA GLY A 75 -2.09 7.56 0.43
C GLY A 75 -1.74 6.66 1.62
N SER A 76 -1.86 7.18 2.83
CA SER A 76 -1.63 6.36 4.02
C SER A 76 -2.67 5.25 4.11
N PHE A 77 -2.18 4.02 4.20
CA PHE A 77 -3.02 2.85 4.32
C PHE A 77 -3.49 2.68 5.76
N GLN A 78 -4.67 3.15 6.06
CA GLN A 78 -5.33 2.70 7.28
C GLN A 78 -6.23 1.52 6.95
N PRO A 79 -6.04 0.37 7.62
CA PRO A 79 -6.98 -0.73 7.53
C PRO A 79 -8.38 -0.24 7.88
N ARG A 80 -9.38 -0.71 7.15
CA ARG A 80 -10.77 -0.43 7.53
C ARG A 80 -11.03 -1.14 8.83
N ALA A 81 -11.27 -0.37 9.89
CA ALA A 81 -11.54 -0.90 11.21
C ALA A 81 -12.86 -1.72 11.21
N LEU A 82 -12.87 -2.78 11.99
CA LEU A 82 -14.10 -3.48 12.35
C LEU A 82 -14.92 -2.56 13.26
N ARG A 83 -16.22 -2.44 12.94
CA ARG A 83 -17.19 -1.75 13.78
C ARG A 83 -18.10 -2.79 14.42
N ALA A 84 -17.77 -3.18 15.64
CA ALA A 84 -18.54 -4.13 16.43
C ALA A 84 -18.54 -3.68 17.90
N THR A 85 -19.59 -3.98 18.63
CA THR A 85 -19.65 -3.73 20.08
C THR A 85 -18.55 -4.52 20.77
N GLY A 86 -17.87 -3.94 21.73
CA GLY A 86 -16.80 -4.59 22.50
C GLY A 86 -15.41 -4.59 21.82
N ILE A 87 -15.29 -4.09 20.59
CA ILE A 87 -13.99 -4.10 19.89
C ILE A 87 -12.93 -3.22 20.57
N ASP A 88 -13.33 -2.10 21.14
CA ASP A 88 -12.42 -1.14 21.80
C ASP A 88 -11.97 -1.62 23.19
N GLU A 89 -12.69 -2.57 23.77
CA GLU A 89 -12.43 -3.14 25.10
C GLU A 89 -11.54 -4.37 25.04
N ILE A 90 -11.49 -5.03 23.88
CA ILE A 90 -10.76 -6.26 23.67
C ILE A 90 -9.44 -5.97 22.99
N ALA A 91 -8.42 -6.52 23.57
CA ALA A 91 -7.03 -6.21 23.33
C ALA A 91 -6.65 -6.03 21.84
N VAL A 92 -5.95 -4.94 21.60
CA VAL A 92 -5.12 -4.71 20.41
C VAL A 92 -4.29 -5.95 20.02
N LYS A 93 -4.00 -6.85 20.97
CA LYS A 93 -3.25 -8.09 20.79
C LYS A 93 -4.01 -9.20 20.04
N ALA A 94 -5.33 -9.24 20.11
CA ALA A 94 -6.15 -10.28 19.46
C ALA A 94 -6.72 -9.86 18.10
N THR A 95 -6.47 -8.61 17.68
CA THR A 95 -7.01 -8.05 16.43
C THR A 95 -5.88 -7.69 15.49
N HIS A 96 -5.87 -8.30 14.30
CA HIS A 96 -4.81 -8.17 13.32
C HIS A 96 -5.34 -7.66 11.98
N TYR A 97 -4.72 -6.63 11.46
CA TYR A 97 -4.99 -6.09 10.13
C TYR A 97 -3.95 -6.52 9.09
N ARG A 98 -2.90 -7.18 9.56
CA ARG A 98 -1.82 -7.79 8.77
C ARG A 98 -1.23 -8.96 9.53
N VAL A 99 -0.71 -9.93 8.83
CA VAL A 99 0.05 -11.05 9.39
C VAL A 99 1.53 -10.77 9.18
N GLN A 100 2.28 -10.65 10.25
CA GLN A 100 3.74 -10.50 10.24
C GLN A 100 4.44 -11.84 10.45
N ASN A 101 3.91 -12.66 11.36
CA ASN A 101 4.44 -13.97 11.69
C ASN A 101 3.27 -14.98 11.72
N PRO A 102 3.13 -15.84 10.72
CA PRO A 102 2.08 -16.87 10.69
C PRO A 102 2.09 -17.82 11.88
N LYS A 103 3.27 -18.11 12.44
CA LYS A 103 3.41 -19.05 13.55
C LYS A 103 2.67 -18.63 14.82
N GLN A 104 2.40 -17.35 14.99
CA GLN A 104 1.64 -16.87 16.17
C GLN A 104 0.19 -17.36 16.20
N PHE A 105 -0.32 -17.90 15.08
CA PHE A 105 -1.70 -18.38 14.94
C PHE A 105 -1.82 -19.91 14.99
N GLU A 106 -0.73 -20.62 15.22
CA GLU A 106 -0.72 -22.08 15.32
C GLU A 106 -1.63 -22.58 16.46
N ASN A 107 -2.41 -23.63 16.18
CA ASN A 107 -3.35 -24.26 17.13
C ASN A 107 -4.42 -23.33 17.72
N GLN A 108 -4.75 -22.23 17.05
CA GLN A 108 -5.77 -21.26 17.51
C GLN A 108 -7.01 -21.29 16.61
N ASN A 109 -8.16 -20.92 17.19
CA ASN A 109 -9.39 -20.65 16.46
C ASN A 109 -9.29 -19.24 15.86
N LEU A 110 -9.31 -19.14 14.56
CA LEU A 110 -9.15 -17.86 13.85
C LEU A 110 -10.48 -17.41 13.25
N LEU A 111 -10.84 -16.16 13.50
CA LEU A 111 -11.93 -15.48 12.81
C LEU A 111 -11.36 -14.57 11.74
N ILE A 112 -11.51 -14.94 10.47
CA ILE A 112 -11.02 -14.16 9.34
C ILE A 112 -12.17 -13.40 8.70
N LEU A 113 -12.03 -12.08 8.57
CA LEU A 113 -13.05 -11.19 8.05
C LEU A 113 -12.63 -10.59 6.71
N GLY A 114 -13.38 -10.91 5.66
CA GLY A 114 -13.09 -10.40 4.32
C GLY A 114 -13.55 -11.35 3.22
N GLY A 115 -13.31 -10.97 1.97
CA GLY A 115 -13.71 -11.78 0.80
C GLY A 115 -12.94 -11.38 -0.46
N GLY A 116 -11.80 -10.73 -0.30
CA GLY A 116 -10.84 -10.47 -1.37
C GLY A 116 -9.62 -11.36 -1.24
N ASP A 117 -8.67 -11.21 -2.17
CA ASP A 117 -7.43 -12.00 -2.22
C ASP A 117 -6.75 -12.14 -0.86
N SER A 118 -6.51 -11.00 -0.16
CA SER A 118 -5.80 -11.04 1.13
C SER A 118 -6.50 -11.91 2.19
N ALA A 119 -7.83 -11.94 2.23
CA ALA A 119 -8.55 -12.77 3.19
C ALA A 119 -8.42 -14.25 2.83
N LEU A 120 -8.63 -14.60 1.57
CA LEU A 120 -8.63 -15.98 1.11
C LEU A 120 -7.23 -16.58 1.06
N ASP A 121 -6.22 -15.79 0.68
CA ASP A 121 -4.80 -16.22 0.71
C ASP A 121 -4.42 -16.63 2.13
N TRP A 122 -4.80 -15.82 3.15
CA TRP A 122 -4.53 -16.17 4.55
C TRP A 122 -5.36 -17.33 5.07
N VAL A 123 -6.60 -17.50 4.60
CA VAL A 123 -7.38 -18.71 4.91
C VAL A 123 -6.63 -19.95 4.43
N VAL A 124 -6.17 -19.95 3.18
CA VAL A 124 -5.46 -21.08 2.59
C VAL A 124 -4.11 -21.35 3.30
N GLU A 125 -3.35 -20.30 3.58
CA GLU A 125 -2.04 -20.42 4.23
C GLU A 125 -2.14 -20.92 5.67
N LEU A 126 -3.08 -20.36 6.46
CA LEU A 126 -3.19 -20.66 7.90
C LEU A 126 -3.98 -21.94 8.19
N ALA A 127 -4.79 -22.44 7.25
CA ALA A 127 -5.59 -23.64 7.47
C ALA A 127 -4.77 -24.88 7.87
N HIS A 128 -3.51 -24.93 7.45
CA HIS A 128 -2.62 -26.06 7.77
C HIS A 128 -2.08 -26.05 9.20
N SER A 129 -2.16 -24.93 9.90
CA SER A 129 -1.56 -24.76 11.23
C SER A 129 -2.56 -24.28 12.29
N ALA A 130 -3.61 -23.59 11.90
CA ALA A 130 -4.67 -23.18 12.81
C ALA A 130 -5.48 -24.39 13.33
N LYS A 131 -6.08 -24.25 14.50
CA LYS A 131 -6.99 -25.27 15.04
C LYS A 131 -8.28 -25.31 14.21
N HIS A 132 -8.85 -24.16 13.89
CA HIS A 132 -9.99 -23.97 13.00
C HIS A 132 -10.04 -22.56 12.48
N ILE A 133 -10.58 -22.36 11.28
CA ILE A 133 -10.79 -21.04 10.69
C ILE A 133 -12.27 -20.84 10.41
N THR A 134 -12.84 -19.72 10.92
CA THR A 134 -14.14 -19.23 10.48
C THR A 134 -13.93 -18.02 9.59
N LEU A 135 -14.31 -18.10 8.33
CA LEU A 135 -14.29 -17.00 7.37
C LEU A 135 -15.66 -16.33 7.32
N VAL A 136 -15.76 -15.05 7.66
CA VAL A 136 -16.98 -14.27 7.57
C VAL A 136 -16.90 -13.28 6.42
N HIS A 137 -17.85 -13.36 5.50
CA HIS A 137 -17.96 -12.44 4.38
C HIS A 137 -19.38 -11.84 4.26
N ARG A 138 -19.44 -10.53 3.95
CA ARG A 138 -20.71 -9.79 3.86
C ARG A 138 -21.54 -10.08 2.59
N ARG A 139 -21.00 -10.83 1.64
CA ARG A 139 -21.60 -11.24 0.36
C ARG A 139 -21.46 -12.75 0.19
N ASP A 140 -22.11 -13.28 -0.82
CA ASP A 140 -21.97 -14.65 -1.32
C ASP A 140 -20.92 -14.78 -2.43
N GLU A 141 -20.48 -13.66 -3.01
CA GLU A 141 -19.44 -13.61 -4.04
C GLU A 141 -18.12 -13.14 -3.46
N TYR A 142 -17.07 -13.89 -3.70
CA TYR A 142 -15.68 -13.53 -3.36
C TYR A 142 -15.04 -12.74 -4.51
N ARG A 143 -14.17 -11.80 -4.14
CA ARG A 143 -13.39 -10.98 -5.08
C ARG A 143 -11.94 -11.44 -5.18
N ALA A 144 -11.67 -12.64 -4.79
CA ALA A 144 -10.37 -13.27 -4.90
C ALA A 144 -10.24 -14.00 -6.25
N VAL A 145 -9.01 -14.35 -6.61
CA VAL A 145 -8.73 -15.16 -7.79
C VAL A 145 -9.42 -16.52 -7.67
N ASP A 146 -10.03 -17.00 -8.74
CA ASP A 146 -10.83 -18.23 -8.77
C ASP A 146 -10.08 -19.45 -8.20
N ALA A 147 -8.79 -19.56 -8.46
CA ALA A 147 -7.94 -20.62 -7.93
C ALA A 147 -7.88 -20.61 -6.39
N THR A 148 -7.77 -19.44 -5.77
CA THR A 148 -7.75 -19.29 -4.29
C THR A 148 -9.14 -19.58 -3.70
N VAL A 149 -10.21 -19.16 -4.39
CA VAL A 149 -11.59 -19.49 -3.98
C VAL A 149 -11.80 -21.02 -4.00
N ALA A 150 -11.35 -21.69 -5.06
CA ALA A 150 -11.44 -23.16 -5.16
C ALA A 150 -10.65 -23.87 -4.07
N ALA A 151 -9.45 -23.38 -3.74
CA ALA A 151 -8.63 -23.94 -2.65
C ALA A 151 -9.32 -23.76 -1.28
N MET A 152 -9.89 -22.61 -1.00
CA MET A 152 -10.67 -22.35 0.22
C MET A 152 -11.90 -23.26 0.32
N ARG A 153 -12.66 -23.44 -0.78
CA ARG A 153 -13.82 -24.34 -0.80
C ARG A 153 -13.44 -25.80 -0.55
N LYS A 154 -12.28 -26.22 -0.99
CA LYS A 154 -11.76 -27.55 -0.66
C LYS A 154 -11.49 -27.68 0.84
N LEU A 155 -10.85 -26.71 1.47
CA LEU A 155 -10.61 -26.69 2.91
C LEU A 155 -11.91 -26.66 3.72
N GLU A 156 -12.95 -26.00 3.20
CA GLU A 156 -14.30 -26.04 3.78
C GLU A 156 -14.91 -27.44 3.70
N ALA A 157 -14.82 -28.09 2.53
CA ALA A 157 -15.32 -29.47 2.35
C ALA A 157 -14.57 -30.48 3.24
N ASP A 158 -13.28 -30.22 3.50
CA ASP A 158 -12.43 -31.04 4.40
C ASP A 158 -12.66 -30.72 5.89
N GLY A 159 -13.55 -29.75 6.22
CA GLY A 159 -13.92 -29.38 7.59
C GLY A 159 -12.89 -28.52 8.33
N GLN A 160 -11.85 -28.06 7.67
CA GLN A 160 -10.80 -27.19 8.25
C GLN A 160 -11.24 -25.72 8.34
N VAL A 161 -12.15 -25.33 7.45
CA VAL A 161 -12.68 -23.97 7.36
C VAL A 161 -14.20 -24.01 7.42
N THR A 162 -14.79 -23.04 8.14
CA THR A 162 -16.24 -22.77 8.08
C THR A 162 -16.44 -21.40 7.44
N THR A 163 -17.29 -21.31 6.42
CA THR A 163 -17.64 -20.03 5.81
C THR A 163 -19.01 -19.55 6.28
N ILE A 164 -19.13 -18.26 6.63
CA ILE A 164 -20.40 -17.61 6.96
C ILE A 164 -20.55 -16.42 6.01
N GLU A 165 -21.35 -16.62 4.99
CA GLU A 165 -21.60 -15.64 3.94
C GLU A 165 -22.82 -14.76 4.23
N ASN A 166 -22.92 -13.62 3.52
CA ASN A 166 -24.01 -12.64 3.71
C ASN A 166 -24.15 -12.16 5.17
N ALA A 167 -23.03 -12.14 5.92
CA ALA A 167 -23.00 -11.88 7.34
C ALA A 167 -21.90 -10.90 7.73
N LYS A 168 -22.00 -10.36 8.93
CA LYS A 168 -21.03 -9.45 9.53
C LYS A 168 -20.90 -9.70 11.03
N VAL A 169 -19.75 -9.43 11.58
CA VAL A 169 -19.55 -9.39 13.03
C VAL A 169 -20.23 -8.13 13.60
N THR A 170 -21.02 -8.31 14.63
CA THR A 170 -21.78 -7.24 15.32
C THR A 170 -21.31 -7.00 16.75
N GLU A 171 -20.77 -8.03 17.40
CA GLU A 171 -20.29 -7.96 18.77
C GLU A 171 -19.06 -8.84 18.92
N ILE A 172 -18.14 -8.41 19.78
CA ILE A 172 -16.94 -9.14 20.20
C ILE A 172 -17.04 -9.37 21.70
N LYS A 173 -16.78 -10.58 22.15
CA LYS A 173 -16.85 -10.97 23.55
C LYS A 173 -15.49 -11.46 24.04
N GLY A 174 -15.10 -10.97 25.19
CA GLY A 174 -13.83 -11.31 25.82
C GLY A 174 -13.52 -10.38 26.99
N ASP A 175 -12.26 -10.29 27.31
CA ASP A 175 -11.74 -9.34 28.30
C ASP A 175 -10.49 -8.64 27.75
N ALA A 176 -9.86 -7.77 28.53
CA ALA A 176 -8.71 -6.99 28.08
C ALA A 176 -7.53 -7.82 27.56
N ASP A 177 -7.42 -9.06 28.00
CA ASP A 177 -6.29 -9.94 27.66
C ASP A 177 -6.66 -11.03 26.65
N ASN A 178 -7.94 -11.44 26.57
CA ASN A 178 -8.34 -12.59 25.78
C ASN A 178 -9.65 -12.36 25.03
N LEU A 179 -9.61 -12.62 23.73
CA LEU A 179 -10.80 -12.82 22.92
C LEU A 179 -11.40 -14.20 23.25
N LYS A 180 -12.71 -14.31 23.31
CA LYS A 180 -13.42 -15.57 23.54
C LYS A 180 -14.30 -15.96 22.38
N SER A 181 -15.08 -15.01 21.88
CA SER A 181 -16.00 -15.26 20.77
C SER A 181 -16.40 -13.96 20.08
N ALA A 182 -17.05 -14.11 18.94
CA ALA A 182 -17.69 -13.04 18.20
C ALA A 182 -19.11 -13.42 17.81
N VAL A 183 -20.03 -12.46 17.85
CA VAL A 183 -21.39 -12.63 17.34
C VAL A 183 -21.43 -12.19 15.90
N VAL A 184 -21.81 -13.11 15.04
CA VAL A 184 -21.98 -12.91 13.60
C VAL A 184 -23.48 -12.84 13.28
N SER A 185 -23.91 -11.79 12.58
CA SER A 185 -25.31 -11.61 12.20
C SER A 185 -25.46 -11.58 10.68
N ASN A 186 -26.46 -12.31 10.17
CA ASN A 186 -26.83 -12.31 8.76
C ASN A 186 -27.84 -11.17 8.41
N LYS A 187 -28.25 -11.10 7.15
CA LYS A 187 -29.24 -10.11 6.68
C LYS A 187 -30.63 -10.26 7.33
N ALA A 188 -30.99 -11.47 7.77
CA ALA A 188 -32.24 -11.76 8.48
C ALA A 188 -32.17 -11.43 9.96
N LYS A 189 -31.03 -10.90 10.45
CA LYS A 189 -30.72 -10.64 11.86
C LYS A 189 -30.64 -11.90 12.74
N GLU A 190 -30.50 -13.05 12.14
CA GLU A 190 -30.16 -14.26 12.86
C GLU A 190 -28.70 -14.17 13.29
N THR A 191 -28.41 -14.62 14.50
CA THR A 191 -27.07 -14.50 15.10
C THR A 191 -26.48 -15.88 15.39
N ILE A 192 -25.19 -16.00 15.15
CA ILE A 192 -24.40 -17.17 15.49
C ILE A 192 -23.22 -16.66 16.32
N GLU A 193 -22.93 -17.32 17.44
CA GLU A 193 -21.75 -17.08 18.21
C GLU A 193 -20.61 -18.00 17.74
N VAL A 194 -19.46 -17.41 17.42
CA VAL A 194 -18.28 -18.09 16.88
C VAL A 194 -17.15 -17.96 17.88
N GLU A 195 -16.63 -19.07 18.34
CA GLU A 195 -15.41 -19.09 19.16
C GLU A 195 -14.21 -18.60 18.35
N ALA A 196 -13.42 -17.71 18.93
CA ALA A 196 -12.20 -17.20 18.29
C ALA A 196 -11.18 -16.77 19.32
N ASP A 197 -9.93 -17.16 19.10
CA ASP A 197 -8.77 -16.71 19.87
C ASP A 197 -8.15 -15.45 19.24
N GLN A 198 -8.26 -15.29 17.90
CA GLN A 198 -7.73 -14.16 17.16
C GLN A 198 -8.69 -13.73 16.04
N ILE A 199 -8.69 -12.43 15.75
CA ILE A 199 -9.46 -11.86 14.63
C ILE A 199 -8.49 -11.26 13.62
N LEU A 200 -8.58 -11.71 12.36
CA LEU A 200 -7.82 -11.18 11.23
C LEU A 200 -8.77 -10.41 10.31
N ILE A 201 -8.54 -9.12 10.12
CA ILE A 201 -9.46 -8.21 9.42
C ILE A 201 -8.86 -7.78 8.08
N PHE A 202 -9.44 -8.28 6.99
CA PHE A 202 -9.03 -8.00 5.62
C PHE A 202 -10.14 -7.31 4.82
N PHE A 203 -10.64 -6.18 5.32
CA PHE A 203 -11.66 -5.38 4.65
C PHE A 203 -11.09 -4.51 3.52
N GLY A 204 -9.81 -4.67 3.22
CA GLY A 204 -9.05 -3.80 2.34
C GLY A 204 -8.65 -2.51 3.04
N LEU A 205 -7.87 -1.73 2.33
CA LEU A 205 -7.31 -0.48 2.81
C LEU A 205 -8.26 0.67 2.45
N ALA A 206 -8.47 1.58 3.38
CA ALA A 206 -9.09 2.85 3.08
C ALA A 206 -7.97 3.85 2.80
N PRO A 207 -7.75 4.24 1.53
CA PRO A 207 -6.76 5.27 1.25
C PRO A 207 -7.20 6.55 1.95
N LYS A 208 -6.30 7.12 2.74
CA LYS A 208 -6.43 8.45 3.33
C LYS A 208 -5.28 9.29 2.82
N LEU A 209 -5.56 10.49 2.40
CA LEU A 209 -4.52 11.42 1.97
C LEU A 209 -3.66 11.90 3.15
N GLY A 210 -4.16 11.75 4.39
CA GLY A 210 -3.46 12.25 5.55
C GLY A 210 -3.23 13.76 5.43
N PRO A 211 -2.05 14.25 5.87
CA PRO A 211 -1.69 15.67 5.80
C PRO A 211 -1.73 16.27 4.39
N ILE A 212 -1.57 15.46 3.34
CA ILE A 212 -1.65 15.91 1.93
C ILE A 212 -2.97 16.63 1.63
N ALA A 213 -4.05 16.25 2.31
CA ALA A 213 -5.36 16.89 2.15
C ALA A 213 -5.38 18.38 2.56
N GLU A 214 -4.44 18.78 3.42
CA GLU A 214 -4.34 20.13 4.00
C GLU A 214 -3.34 21.04 3.24
N TRP A 215 -2.65 20.51 2.22
CA TRP A 215 -1.61 21.28 1.50
C TRP A 215 -2.17 22.20 0.40
N GLY A 216 -3.50 22.34 0.30
CA GLY A 216 -4.16 23.25 -0.64
C GLY A 216 -4.14 22.80 -2.10
N LEU A 217 -3.92 21.51 -2.35
CA LEU A 217 -3.88 20.92 -3.68
C LEU A 217 -5.29 20.65 -4.23
N ASP A 218 -5.44 20.66 -5.55
CA ASP A 218 -6.69 20.24 -6.19
C ASP A 218 -6.85 18.71 -6.11
N ILE A 219 -7.79 18.29 -5.26
CA ILE A 219 -8.03 16.89 -4.93
C ILE A 219 -9.31 16.40 -5.59
N ASN A 220 -9.17 15.36 -6.40
CA ASN A 220 -10.27 14.60 -6.97
C ASN A 220 -10.49 13.32 -6.15
N ARG A 221 -11.51 13.33 -5.27
CA ARG A 221 -11.84 12.24 -4.33
C ARG A 221 -10.68 11.95 -3.36
N LYS A 222 -9.72 11.13 -3.76
CA LYS A 222 -8.56 10.70 -2.95
C LYS A 222 -7.27 10.68 -3.77
N THR A 223 -7.24 11.45 -4.84
CA THR A 223 -6.11 11.60 -5.74
C THR A 223 -5.90 13.06 -6.05
N ILE A 224 -4.71 13.44 -6.46
CA ILE A 224 -4.30 14.81 -6.75
C ILE A 224 -4.42 15.04 -8.25
N ASN A 225 -5.16 16.04 -8.68
CA ASN A 225 -5.20 16.43 -10.09
C ASN A 225 -3.85 16.98 -10.53
N VAL A 226 -3.40 16.55 -11.70
CA VAL A 226 -2.16 17.02 -12.32
C VAL A 226 -2.39 17.28 -13.81
N ASP A 227 -1.55 18.13 -14.42
CA ASP A 227 -1.43 18.18 -15.87
C ASP A 227 -0.71 16.94 -16.41
N THR A 228 -0.86 16.65 -17.68
CA THR A 228 -0.27 15.44 -18.31
C THR A 228 1.06 15.71 -19.00
N GLU A 229 1.51 16.94 -19.04
CA GLU A 229 2.78 17.34 -19.68
C GLU A 229 3.93 17.28 -18.65
N HIS A 230 3.68 17.78 -17.43
CA HIS A 230 4.70 17.93 -16.39
C HIS A 230 4.42 17.12 -15.13
N PHE A 231 3.18 16.64 -14.96
CA PHE A 231 2.66 16.05 -13.71
C PHE A 231 2.71 17.04 -12.53
N GLU A 232 2.62 18.32 -12.84
CA GLU A 232 2.53 19.39 -11.86
C GLU A 232 1.10 19.49 -11.31
N THR A 233 0.98 19.80 -10.02
CA THR A 233 -0.32 19.97 -9.34
C THR A 233 -0.85 21.39 -9.57
N SER A 234 -1.98 21.73 -8.95
CA SER A 234 -2.49 23.11 -8.92
C SER A 234 -1.54 24.11 -8.24
N THR A 235 -0.56 23.65 -7.50
CA THR A 235 0.46 24.46 -6.84
C THR A 235 1.78 24.32 -7.60
N PRO A 236 2.25 25.39 -8.31
CA PRO A 236 3.49 25.34 -9.08
C PRO A 236 4.69 24.95 -8.23
N GLY A 237 5.45 23.96 -8.70
CA GLY A 237 6.61 23.38 -7.98
C GLY A 237 6.28 22.15 -7.13
N ILE A 238 4.99 21.80 -7.01
CA ILE A 238 4.57 20.55 -6.42
C ILE A 238 4.07 19.61 -7.51
N TYR A 239 4.64 18.42 -7.59
CA TYR A 239 4.35 17.39 -8.58
C TYR A 239 3.74 16.16 -7.88
N ALA A 240 2.89 15.41 -8.58
CA ALA A 240 2.35 14.17 -8.05
C ALA A 240 2.44 13.05 -9.10
N ILE A 241 3.03 11.92 -8.73
CA ILE A 241 3.32 10.79 -9.61
C ILE A 241 2.84 9.47 -8.99
N GLY A 242 2.64 8.46 -9.83
CA GLY A 242 2.16 7.15 -9.40
C GLY A 242 0.67 7.15 -9.05
N ASP A 243 0.24 6.25 -8.19
CA ASP A 243 -1.18 6.00 -7.91
C ASP A 243 -1.91 7.15 -7.20
N ILE A 244 -1.16 8.10 -6.65
CA ILE A 244 -1.71 9.26 -5.94
C ILE A 244 -2.28 10.31 -6.89
N ASN A 245 -1.81 10.38 -8.13
CA ASN A 245 -2.27 11.38 -9.07
C ASN A 245 -3.51 10.98 -9.85
N HIS A 246 -4.15 11.96 -10.46
CA HIS A 246 -5.30 11.81 -11.34
C HIS A 246 -5.17 12.71 -12.58
N TYR A 247 -5.44 12.12 -13.74
CA TYR A 247 -5.59 12.79 -15.02
C TYR A 247 -6.45 11.93 -15.96
N PRO A 248 -7.02 12.47 -17.04
CA PRO A 248 -7.81 11.70 -18.00
C PRO A 248 -7.00 10.54 -18.59
N GLY A 249 -7.53 9.32 -18.50
CA GLY A 249 -6.87 8.11 -19.00
C GLY A 249 -5.87 7.45 -18.04
N LYS A 250 -5.70 7.96 -16.82
CA LYS A 250 -4.82 7.38 -15.79
C LYS A 250 -5.00 5.89 -15.63
N LYS A 251 -3.89 5.15 -15.66
CA LYS A 251 -3.80 3.75 -15.25
C LYS A 251 -2.87 3.63 -14.05
N LYS A 252 -3.29 2.86 -13.04
CA LYS A 252 -2.50 2.61 -11.83
C LYS A 252 -1.58 1.41 -12.07
N LEU A 253 -0.51 1.65 -12.81
CA LEU A 253 0.53 0.69 -13.15
C LEU A 253 1.90 1.24 -12.74
N ILE A 254 2.81 0.38 -12.31
CA ILE A 254 4.19 0.76 -11.96
C ILE A 254 4.88 1.44 -13.16
N LEU A 255 4.68 0.91 -14.35
CA LEU A 255 5.20 1.48 -15.60
C LEU A 255 4.74 2.94 -15.82
N CYS A 256 3.45 3.23 -15.56
CA CYS A 256 2.93 4.59 -15.68
C CYS A 256 3.61 5.53 -14.68
N GLY A 257 3.81 5.07 -13.44
CA GLY A 257 4.51 5.84 -12.40
C GLY A 257 5.95 6.18 -12.80
N PHE A 258 6.68 5.27 -13.43
CA PHE A 258 8.03 5.53 -13.95
C PHE A 258 8.04 6.57 -15.07
N HIS A 259 7.09 6.49 -16.01
CA HIS A 259 6.95 7.49 -17.08
C HIS A 259 6.63 8.87 -16.49
N GLU A 260 5.68 8.95 -15.57
CA GLU A 260 5.30 10.18 -14.89
C GLU A 260 6.49 10.79 -14.12
N ALA A 261 7.27 9.97 -13.43
CA ALA A 261 8.48 10.40 -12.74
C ALA A 261 9.52 11.00 -13.69
N ALA A 262 9.69 10.41 -14.86
CA ALA A 262 10.62 10.93 -15.88
C ALA A 262 10.20 12.32 -16.35
N LEU A 263 8.93 12.52 -16.73
CA LEU A 263 8.44 13.83 -17.19
C LEU A 263 8.49 14.88 -16.08
N ALA A 264 8.06 14.54 -14.86
CA ALA A 264 8.19 15.43 -13.71
C ALA A 264 9.65 15.85 -13.45
N ALA A 265 10.61 14.93 -13.58
CA ALA A 265 12.02 15.24 -13.39
C ALA A 265 12.55 16.27 -14.40
N PHE A 266 12.15 16.18 -15.67
CA PHE A 266 12.48 17.19 -16.68
C PHE A 266 11.84 18.54 -16.37
N ALA A 267 10.57 18.55 -15.97
CA ALA A 267 9.87 19.78 -15.58
C ALA A 267 10.51 20.45 -14.34
N ILE A 268 10.87 19.66 -13.33
CA ILE A 268 11.60 20.15 -12.14
C ILE A 268 12.94 20.74 -12.53
N LYS A 269 13.68 20.07 -13.39
CA LYS A 269 15.00 20.57 -13.85
C LYS A 269 14.86 21.90 -14.57
N GLN A 270 13.86 22.06 -15.44
CA GLN A 270 13.58 23.32 -16.14
C GLN A 270 13.18 24.42 -15.17
N ARG A 271 12.39 24.10 -14.13
CA ARG A 271 12.00 25.05 -13.08
C ARG A 271 13.21 25.55 -12.26
N ILE A 272 14.11 24.61 -11.88
CA ILE A 272 15.27 24.93 -11.03
C ILE A 272 16.35 25.70 -11.81
N GLU A 273 16.48 25.43 -13.11
CA GLU A 273 17.49 26.06 -13.98
C GLU A 273 16.82 26.63 -15.24
N PRO A 274 15.99 27.68 -15.12
CA PRO A 274 15.14 28.19 -16.22
C PRO A 274 15.95 28.69 -17.42
N ASP A 275 17.15 29.20 -17.18
CA ASP A 275 18.02 29.77 -18.22
C ASP A 275 18.87 28.71 -18.94
N LYS A 276 18.85 27.47 -18.45
CA LYS A 276 19.63 26.38 -19.06
C LYS A 276 18.76 25.54 -20.00
N LYS A 277 19.25 25.38 -21.22
CA LYS A 277 18.61 24.42 -22.14
C LYS A 277 18.85 23.00 -21.63
N ILE A 278 17.77 22.27 -21.35
CA ILE A 278 17.85 20.87 -20.96
C ILE A 278 18.08 20.04 -22.22
N HIS A 279 19.21 19.38 -22.29
CA HIS A 279 19.51 18.39 -23.32
C HIS A 279 19.15 17.00 -22.80
N VAL A 280 18.33 16.29 -23.54
CA VAL A 280 18.11 14.86 -23.29
C VAL A 280 19.39 14.12 -23.65
N GLN A 281 20.08 13.62 -22.63
CA GLN A 281 21.31 12.87 -22.81
C GLN A 281 21.03 11.40 -22.52
N TYR A 282 21.37 10.54 -23.47
CA TYR A 282 21.25 9.11 -23.26
C TYR A 282 22.28 8.62 -22.24
N THR A 283 21.86 7.76 -21.32
CA THR A 283 22.74 7.22 -20.26
C THR A 283 23.93 6.45 -20.83
N THR A 284 23.76 5.81 -21.98
CA THR A 284 24.80 5.05 -22.70
C THR A 284 25.93 5.91 -23.24
N THR A 285 25.74 7.23 -23.36
CA THR A 285 26.72 8.16 -23.93
C THR A 285 27.03 9.31 -22.98
N SER A 286 26.57 9.25 -21.73
CA SER A 286 26.77 10.30 -20.76
C SER A 286 28.07 10.11 -19.95
N PRO A 287 29.11 10.93 -20.13
CA PRO A 287 30.34 10.83 -19.34
C PRO A 287 30.08 10.94 -17.83
N ILE A 288 29.14 11.81 -17.45
CA ILE A 288 28.75 12.01 -16.04
C ILE A 288 28.15 10.73 -15.45
N MET A 289 27.34 10.02 -16.23
CA MET A 289 26.76 8.74 -15.79
C MET A 289 27.83 7.66 -15.71
N HIS A 290 28.73 7.59 -16.69
CA HIS A 290 29.84 6.64 -16.67
C HIS A 290 30.73 6.85 -15.44
N GLU A 291 31.09 8.09 -15.13
CA GLU A 291 31.86 8.42 -13.93
C GLU A 291 31.14 7.98 -12.63
N ARG A 292 29.87 8.32 -12.48
CA ARG A 292 29.06 7.96 -11.28
C ARG A 292 28.85 6.47 -11.11
N LEU A 293 28.71 5.75 -12.21
CA LEU A 293 28.51 4.30 -12.21
C LEU A 293 29.84 3.51 -12.21
N GLY A 294 30.99 4.20 -12.24
CA GLY A 294 32.31 3.58 -12.29
C GLY A 294 32.55 2.77 -13.57
N VAL A 295 31.89 3.11 -14.68
CA VAL A 295 32.10 2.50 -15.98
C VAL A 295 33.46 2.97 -16.49
N LYS A 296 34.39 2.03 -16.66
CA LYS A 296 35.65 2.33 -17.32
C LYS A 296 35.41 2.49 -18.81
N GLU A 297 35.92 3.56 -19.44
CA GLU A 297 35.99 3.63 -20.88
C GLU A 297 36.96 2.52 -21.31
N ASP A 298 36.50 1.62 -22.17
CA ASP A 298 37.35 0.66 -22.84
C ASP A 298 38.33 1.50 -23.70
N GLU A 299 39.63 1.44 -23.35
CA GLU A 299 40.68 1.99 -24.21
C GLU A 299 40.67 1.20 -25.50
N GLU A 300 40.16 1.86 -26.61
CA GLU A 300 40.33 1.37 -27.96
C GLU A 300 41.76 1.46 -28.45
#